data_bc73fb05c254e0b5541b968470d748e4
#
_entry.id   bc73fb05c254e0b5541b968470d748e4
#
_cell.length_a   1.000
_cell.length_b   1.000
_cell.length_c   1.000
_cell.angle_alpha   90.00
_cell.angle_beta   90.00
_cell.angle_gamma   90.00
#
_symmetry.space_group_name_H-M   'P 1'
#
loop_
_entity.id
_entity.type
_entity.pdbx_description
1 polymer ?
#
loop_
_entity_poly.entity_id
_entity_poly.type
_entity_poly.pdbx_seq_one_letter_code
_entity_poly.pdbx_strand_id
1 'polypeptide(L)'
;LDKFAVARLVEYSTRLSENKTKISTRFGELSQVIAEAATWAKLAKAKVVTTEYIDKALEERKNRQKKYDERYTQMIKDGTLLIDTEGEKVGQINGLTVMSIGDYSFGKPVRITANTYTGKKGIIDVEREVELSGSSHSKGILILTGYLGEKFAKDMPLSLTASICFEQLYNGVDGDSASSTELYALLSNLSGIPISQGIAVTGSVNQKGEIQAIGGVNEKIEGFFEICKLKGLTGNQGVLIPKQNIQNLNLDDEVVKAVKNGKFHIYAVSTIDEGIEILTGVPAGKKDIPGTINAMVYEKLKEYAKASKDE
;
A
#
# COMPACT_ATOMS: atom_id res chain seq x y z
N LEU A 1 17.15 23.13 24.77
CA LEU A 1 16.17 23.15 23.67
C LEU A 1 15.49 24.51 23.64
N ASP A 2 15.29 25.06 22.45
CA ASP A 2 14.37 26.17 22.25
C ASP A 2 12.92 25.65 22.06
N LYS A 3 11.95 26.57 22.01
CA LYS A 3 10.53 26.22 21.89
C LYS A 3 10.19 25.50 20.56
N PHE A 4 10.92 25.80 19.49
CA PHE A 4 10.69 25.20 18.18
C PHE A 4 11.27 23.78 18.11
N ALA A 5 12.43 23.53 18.74
CA ALA A 5 12.97 22.20 18.90
C ALA A 5 12.03 21.31 19.74
N VAL A 6 11.38 21.84 20.77
CA VAL A 6 10.37 21.11 21.54
C VAL A 6 9.15 20.79 20.65
N ALA A 7 8.66 21.74 19.88
CA ALA A 7 7.56 21.52 18.95
C ALA A 7 7.90 20.40 17.95
N ARG A 8 9.11 20.41 17.39
CA ARG A 8 9.58 19.38 16.46
C ARG A 8 9.67 17.98 17.11
N LEU A 9 10.08 17.90 18.37
CA LEU A 9 10.07 16.65 19.14
C LEU A 9 8.64 16.15 19.39
N VAL A 10 7.68 17.04 19.62
CA VAL A 10 6.26 16.66 19.73
C VAL A 10 5.75 16.10 18.41
N GLU A 11 6.06 16.71 17.26
CA GLU A 11 5.74 16.16 15.95
C GLU A 11 6.34 14.76 15.73
N TYR A 12 7.63 14.58 16.06
CA TYR A 12 8.27 13.28 15.99
C TYR A 12 7.59 12.26 16.93
N SER A 13 7.21 12.68 18.12
CA SER A 13 6.48 11.84 19.08
C SER A 13 5.08 11.44 18.57
N THR A 14 4.37 12.33 17.87
CA THR A 14 3.09 11.97 17.22
C THR A 14 3.30 10.96 16.11
N ARG A 15 4.38 11.08 15.34
CA ARG A 15 4.74 10.07 14.33
C ARG A 15 5.00 8.70 14.98
N LEU A 16 5.77 8.65 16.07
CA LEU A 16 6.03 7.41 16.82
C LEU A 16 4.75 6.79 17.42
N SER A 17 3.71 7.57 17.66
CA SER A 17 2.42 7.08 18.14
C SER A 17 1.50 6.58 17.01
N GLU A 18 1.89 6.79 15.75
CA GLU A 18 1.06 6.54 14.56
C GLU A 18 -0.35 7.16 14.67
N ASN A 19 -0.47 8.31 15.35
CA ASN A 19 -1.74 8.99 15.54
C ASN A 19 -1.53 10.50 15.75
N LYS A 20 -2.03 11.32 14.83
CA LYS A 20 -1.84 12.78 14.83
C LYS A 20 -2.43 13.53 16.04
N THR A 21 -3.24 12.85 16.86
CA THR A 21 -3.84 13.43 18.08
C THR A 21 -3.20 12.92 19.37
N LYS A 22 -2.19 12.05 19.28
CA LYS A 22 -1.50 11.43 20.42
C LYS A 22 0.00 11.64 20.33
N ILE A 23 0.66 11.54 21.46
CA ILE A 23 2.11 11.51 21.56
C ILE A 23 2.56 10.16 22.10
N SER A 24 3.75 9.73 21.70
CA SER A 24 4.34 8.48 22.16
C SER A 24 4.90 8.60 23.59
N THR A 25 4.80 7.54 24.36
CA THR A 25 5.45 7.39 25.65
C THR A 25 6.81 6.70 25.58
N ARG A 26 7.35 6.52 24.38
CA ARG A 26 8.70 5.96 24.16
C ARG A 26 9.79 6.99 24.50
N PHE A 27 9.85 7.37 25.77
CA PHE A 27 10.76 8.43 26.25
C PHE A 27 12.23 8.10 26.00
N GLY A 28 12.61 6.81 25.95
CA GLY A 28 13.97 6.39 25.60
C GLY A 28 14.38 6.86 24.21
N GLU A 29 13.52 6.71 23.21
CA GLU A 29 13.78 7.16 21.83
C GLU A 29 13.87 8.69 21.75
N LEU A 30 12.95 9.39 22.40
CA LEU A 30 12.97 10.86 22.42
C LEU A 30 14.25 11.38 23.10
N SER A 31 14.66 10.77 24.22
CA SER A 31 15.89 11.13 24.93
C SER A 31 17.15 10.91 24.08
N GLN A 32 17.19 9.83 23.28
CA GLN A 32 18.28 9.58 22.37
C GLN A 32 18.35 10.63 21.26
N VAL A 33 17.23 11.02 20.66
CA VAL A 33 17.18 12.10 19.65
C VAL A 33 17.67 13.41 20.25
N ILE A 34 17.26 13.76 21.46
CA ILE A 34 17.72 14.96 22.17
C ILE A 34 19.23 14.91 22.40
N ALA A 35 19.77 13.77 22.84
CA ALA A 35 21.21 13.60 23.10
C ALA A 35 22.05 13.73 21.81
N GLU A 36 21.58 13.13 20.71
CA GLU A 36 22.21 13.26 19.39
C GLU A 36 22.16 14.72 18.90
N ALA A 37 21.00 15.38 19.01
CA ALA A 37 20.85 16.79 18.63
C ALA A 37 21.74 17.72 19.47
N ALA A 38 21.85 17.46 20.78
CA ALA A 38 22.77 18.18 21.67
C ALA A 38 24.23 17.99 21.27
N THR A 39 24.60 16.81 20.79
CA THR A 39 25.96 16.54 20.29
C THR A 39 26.24 17.36 19.04
N TRP A 40 25.29 17.42 18.07
CA TRP A 40 25.42 18.26 16.88
C TRP A 40 25.52 19.75 17.20
N ALA A 41 24.68 20.23 18.13
CA ALA A 41 24.75 21.61 18.61
C ALA A 41 26.09 21.93 19.24
N LYS A 42 26.64 21.02 20.07
CA LYS A 42 27.95 21.18 20.70
C LYS A 42 29.08 21.24 19.65
N LEU A 43 29.08 20.37 18.66
CA LEU A 43 30.04 20.40 17.55
C LEU A 43 30.00 21.72 16.78
N ALA A 44 28.79 22.28 16.58
CA ALA A 44 28.59 23.58 15.96
C ALA A 44 28.87 24.77 16.93
N LYS A 45 29.29 24.53 18.19
CA LYS A 45 29.48 25.53 19.22
C LYS A 45 28.23 26.36 19.51
N ALA A 46 27.05 25.82 19.26
CA ALA A 46 25.77 26.46 19.58
C ALA A 46 25.46 26.35 21.07
N LYS A 47 24.85 27.41 21.63
CA LYS A 47 24.46 27.47 23.05
C LYS A 47 23.13 26.81 23.34
N VAL A 48 22.28 26.62 22.30
CA VAL A 48 20.91 26.12 22.39
C VAL A 48 20.68 25.10 21.27
N VAL A 49 19.96 24.02 21.57
CA VAL A 49 19.51 23.08 20.56
C VAL A 49 18.26 23.64 19.88
N THR A 50 18.33 23.87 18.58
CA THR A 50 17.27 24.35 17.72
C THR A 50 16.61 23.21 16.94
N THR A 51 15.53 23.48 16.20
CA THR A 51 14.89 22.54 15.29
C THR A 51 15.87 21.92 14.30
N GLU A 52 16.81 22.71 13.76
CA GLU A 52 17.81 22.25 12.81
C GLU A 52 18.65 21.07 13.36
N TYR A 53 19.05 21.11 14.64
CA TYR A 53 19.80 20.02 15.24
C TYR A 53 18.93 18.78 15.52
N ILE A 54 17.64 18.97 15.83
CA ILE A 54 16.70 17.85 15.93
C ILE A 54 16.52 17.17 14.58
N ASP A 55 16.27 17.95 13.52
CA ASP A 55 16.13 17.41 12.17
C ASP A 55 17.40 16.71 11.72
N LYS A 56 18.56 17.28 11.97
CA LYS A 56 19.85 16.66 11.69
C LYS A 56 20.02 15.32 12.42
N ALA A 57 19.66 15.25 13.69
CA ALA A 57 19.74 14.00 14.45
C ALA A 57 18.81 12.92 13.85
N LEU A 58 17.57 13.28 13.48
CA LEU A 58 16.63 12.37 12.84
C LEU A 58 17.10 11.91 11.45
N GLU A 59 17.61 12.83 10.64
CA GLU A 59 18.17 12.53 9.31
C GLU A 59 19.37 11.60 9.40
N GLU A 60 20.31 11.85 10.31
CA GLU A 60 21.49 11.01 10.48
C GLU A 60 21.15 9.62 11.04
N ARG A 61 20.12 9.49 11.86
CA ARG A 61 19.58 8.17 12.27
C ARG A 61 19.04 7.42 11.05
N LYS A 62 18.23 8.07 10.21
CA LYS A 62 17.73 7.51 8.95
C LYS A 62 18.89 7.11 8.03
N ASN A 63 19.89 7.98 7.86
CA ASN A 63 21.05 7.74 7.00
C ASN A 63 21.88 6.51 7.39
N ARG A 64 22.04 6.25 8.70
CA ARG A 64 22.77 5.07 9.20
C ARG A 64 22.08 3.74 8.86
N GLN A 65 20.77 3.75 8.65
CA GLN A 65 19.95 2.54 8.54
C GLN A 65 19.35 2.33 7.13
N LYS A 66 19.34 3.35 6.27
CA LYS A 66 18.67 3.32 4.97
C LYS A 66 19.36 2.52 3.85
N LYS A 67 20.50 1.88 4.13
CA LYS A 67 21.29 1.16 3.10
C LYS A 67 20.47 0.12 2.33
N TYR A 68 19.57 -0.59 3.00
CA TYR A 68 18.69 -1.56 2.34
C TYR A 68 17.61 -0.90 1.50
N ASP A 69 17.06 0.21 1.99
CA ASP A 69 16.10 1.04 1.27
C ASP A 69 16.72 1.61 -0.01
N GLU A 70 17.93 2.19 0.10
CA GLU A 70 18.70 2.68 -1.05
C GLU A 70 18.99 1.58 -2.07
N ARG A 71 19.37 0.38 -1.62
CA ARG A 71 19.60 -0.75 -2.51
C ARG A 71 18.33 -1.18 -3.24
N TYR A 72 17.20 -1.25 -2.55
CA TYR A 72 15.92 -1.57 -3.15
C TYR A 72 15.50 -0.53 -4.19
N THR A 73 15.63 0.74 -3.85
CA THR A 73 15.38 1.87 -4.75
C THR A 73 16.27 1.81 -5.99
N GLN A 74 17.56 1.47 -5.81
CA GLN A 74 18.48 1.29 -6.94
C GLN A 74 18.07 0.13 -7.84
N MET A 75 17.64 -0.99 -7.29
CA MET A 75 17.17 -2.14 -8.10
C MET A 75 15.94 -1.79 -8.94
N ILE A 76 15.04 -0.93 -8.46
CA ILE A 76 13.91 -0.41 -9.25
C ILE A 76 14.41 0.53 -10.35
N LYS A 77 15.36 1.41 -10.02
CA LYS A 77 15.96 2.35 -10.98
C LYS A 77 16.64 1.62 -12.13
N ASP A 78 17.36 0.56 -11.84
CA ASP A 78 18.10 -0.24 -12.82
C ASP A 78 17.19 -1.23 -13.58
N GLY A 79 15.90 -1.29 -13.27
CA GLY A 79 14.96 -2.21 -13.90
C GLY A 79 15.09 -3.67 -13.45
N THR A 80 15.89 -3.94 -12.41
CA THR A 80 15.99 -5.28 -11.81
C THR A 80 14.70 -5.68 -11.10
N LEU A 81 14.07 -4.72 -10.39
CA LEU A 81 12.73 -4.86 -9.84
C LEU A 81 11.74 -4.07 -10.71
N LEU A 82 10.69 -4.76 -11.13
CA LEU A 82 9.72 -4.24 -12.09
C LEU A 82 8.58 -3.52 -11.37
N ILE A 83 8.70 -2.22 -11.20
CA ILE A 83 7.64 -1.34 -10.68
C ILE A 83 7.30 -0.30 -11.73
N ASP A 84 6.05 -0.25 -12.17
CA ASP A 84 5.54 0.79 -13.05
C ASP A 84 4.91 1.90 -12.20
N THR A 85 5.17 3.17 -12.57
CA THR A 85 4.58 4.35 -11.92
C THR A 85 3.71 5.16 -12.87
N GLU A 86 3.48 4.64 -14.07
CA GLU A 86 2.70 5.25 -15.14
C GLU A 86 2.07 4.17 -16.01
N GLY A 87 1.09 4.58 -16.82
CA GLY A 87 0.37 3.70 -17.74
C GLY A 87 -0.72 2.90 -17.02
N GLU A 88 -1.28 1.95 -17.76
CA GLU A 88 -2.43 1.14 -17.33
C GLU A 88 -2.18 -0.33 -17.68
N LYS A 89 -2.59 -1.25 -16.81
CA LYS A 89 -2.44 -2.70 -16.98
C LYS A 89 -3.66 -3.44 -16.46
N VAL A 90 -4.10 -4.47 -17.17
CA VAL A 90 -5.14 -5.39 -16.72
C VAL A 90 -4.54 -6.44 -15.79
N GLY A 91 -5.17 -6.66 -14.65
CA GLY A 91 -4.75 -7.68 -13.68
C GLY A 91 -3.40 -7.42 -13.01
N GLN A 92 -2.89 -6.18 -13.05
CA GLN A 92 -1.65 -5.77 -12.40
C GLN A 92 -1.86 -4.49 -11.59
N ILE A 93 -1.25 -4.43 -10.40
CA ILE A 93 -1.36 -3.31 -9.47
C ILE A 93 -0.10 -3.20 -8.61
N ASN A 94 0.19 -2.01 -8.12
CA ASN A 94 1.23 -1.80 -7.11
C ASN A 94 0.64 -1.94 -5.70
N GLY A 95 1.05 -2.97 -4.98
CA GLY A 95 0.82 -3.11 -3.54
C GLY A 95 1.92 -2.44 -2.72
N LEU A 96 1.67 -2.24 -1.43
CA LEU A 96 2.61 -1.60 -0.51
C LEU A 96 2.86 -2.48 0.71
N THR A 97 4.13 -2.76 0.97
CA THR A 97 4.61 -3.48 2.15
C THR A 97 5.49 -2.58 3.02
N VAL A 98 5.70 -2.97 4.27
CA VAL A 98 6.68 -2.32 5.18
C VAL A 98 7.75 -3.32 5.52
N MET A 99 8.99 -2.88 5.46
CA MET A 99 10.13 -3.63 5.95
C MET A 99 10.74 -2.89 7.14
N SER A 100 11.05 -3.64 8.20
CA SER A 100 11.71 -3.10 9.39
C SER A 100 13.08 -3.75 9.58
N ILE A 101 14.09 -2.92 9.82
CA ILE A 101 15.47 -3.34 10.08
C ILE A 101 15.95 -2.57 11.30
N GLY A 102 16.06 -3.26 12.44
CA GLY A 102 16.28 -2.60 13.72
C GLY A 102 15.15 -1.61 14.04
N ASP A 103 15.51 -0.37 14.29
CA ASP A 103 14.57 0.72 14.61
C ASP A 103 14.10 1.50 13.37
N TYR A 104 14.52 1.09 12.17
CA TYR A 104 14.16 1.75 10.91
C TYR A 104 13.14 0.94 10.12
N SER A 105 12.02 1.57 9.83
CA SER A 105 10.97 1.01 8.97
C SER A 105 10.80 1.88 7.72
N PHE A 106 10.61 1.23 6.57
CA PHE A 106 10.38 1.91 5.30
C PHE A 106 9.38 1.12 4.46
N GLY A 107 8.63 1.85 3.65
CA GLY A 107 7.66 1.27 2.73
C GLY A 107 8.30 0.84 1.42
N LYS A 108 7.72 -0.18 0.79
CA LYS A 108 8.13 -0.68 -0.52
C LYS A 108 6.93 -0.96 -1.39
N PRO A 109 6.93 -0.49 -2.65
CA PRO A 109 6.00 -1.00 -3.63
C PRO A 109 6.40 -2.43 -4.04
N VAL A 110 5.39 -3.25 -4.29
CA VAL A 110 5.53 -4.58 -4.87
C VAL A 110 4.48 -4.75 -5.96
N ARG A 111 4.87 -5.33 -7.09
CA ARG A 111 3.92 -5.66 -8.16
C ARG A 111 3.10 -6.86 -7.74
N ILE A 112 1.78 -6.73 -7.81
CA ILE A 112 0.83 -7.83 -7.61
C ILE A 112 0.12 -8.08 -8.93
N THR A 113 0.04 -9.33 -9.34
CA THR A 113 -0.67 -9.76 -10.54
C THR A 113 -1.74 -10.77 -10.22
N ALA A 114 -2.83 -10.74 -10.99
CA ALA A 114 -3.89 -11.70 -10.93
C ALA A 114 -4.23 -12.20 -12.34
N ASN A 115 -4.33 -13.50 -12.50
CA ASN A 115 -4.80 -14.15 -13.72
C ASN A 115 -6.00 -15.04 -13.40
N THR A 116 -6.98 -15.10 -14.31
CA THR A 116 -8.20 -15.90 -14.12
C THR A 116 -8.49 -16.75 -15.33
N TYR A 117 -9.03 -17.94 -15.08
CA TYR A 117 -9.49 -18.86 -16.11
C TYR A 117 -10.59 -19.79 -15.58
N THR A 118 -11.28 -20.48 -16.47
CA THR A 118 -12.29 -21.48 -16.09
C THR A 118 -11.66 -22.59 -15.25
N GLY A 119 -12.30 -22.95 -14.15
CA GLY A 119 -11.83 -24.03 -13.27
C GLY A 119 -12.58 -24.07 -11.95
N LYS A 120 -12.19 -24.99 -11.07
CA LYS A 120 -12.88 -25.25 -9.79
C LYS A 120 -11.98 -25.05 -8.56
N LYS A 121 -10.73 -24.58 -8.75
CA LYS A 121 -9.76 -24.47 -7.64
C LYS A 121 -9.94 -23.22 -6.78
N GLY A 122 -10.77 -22.26 -7.22
CA GLY A 122 -10.90 -20.98 -6.52
C GLY A 122 -9.67 -20.11 -6.66
N ILE A 123 -9.35 -19.32 -5.64
CA ILE A 123 -8.18 -18.43 -5.62
C ILE A 123 -6.96 -19.21 -5.14
N ILE A 124 -5.95 -19.27 -5.99
CA ILE A 124 -4.62 -19.82 -5.71
C ILE A 124 -3.70 -18.65 -5.37
N ASP A 125 -3.18 -18.65 -4.16
CA ASP A 125 -2.14 -17.73 -3.69
C ASP A 125 -0.79 -18.41 -3.91
N VAL A 126 0.00 -17.86 -4.82
CA VAL A 126 1.30 -18.43 -5.18
C VAL A 126 2.24 -18.47 -3.97
N GLU A 127 2.25 -17.44 -3.15
CA GLU A 127 3.09 -17.34 -1.95
C GLU A 127 2.74 -18.44 -0.94
N ARG A 128 1.45 -18.76 -0.79
CA ARG A 128 1.01 -19.85 0.10
C ARG A 128 1.44 -21.22 -0.44
N GLU A 129 1.27 -21.46 -1.73
CA GLU A 129 1.62 -22.74 -2.34
C GLU A 129 3.14 -23.07 -2.25
N VAL A 130 3.97 -22.04 -2.11
CA VAL A 130 5.44 -22.18 -1.96
C VAL A 130 5.94 -21.85 -0.55
N GLU A 131 5.05 -21.81 0.44
CA GLU A 131 5.35 -21.58 1.86
C GLU A 131 6.04 -20.23 2.15
N LEU A 132 5.75 -19.22 1.34
CA LEU A 132 6.20 -17.83 1.52
C LEU A 132 5.13 -16.92 2.16
N SER A 133 3.94 -17.44 2.50
CA SER A 133 2.87 -16.66 3.11
C SER A 133 2.69 -16.98 4.59
N GLY A 134 2.50 -15.92 5.40
CA GLY A 134 2.07 -16.06 6.79
C GLY A 134 0.56 -16.32 6.91
N SER A 135 0.13 -16.68 8.13
CA SER A 135 -1.27 -17.04 8.40
C SER A 135 -2.25 -15.88 8.21
N SER A 136 -1.81 -14.64 8.49
CA SER A 136 -2.65 -13.45 8.33
C SER A 136 -2.89 -13.13 6.85
N HIS A 137 -1.88 -13.32 6.00
CA HIS A 137 -2.01 -13.19 4.55
C HIS A 137 -2.94 -14.27 3.98
N SER A 138 -2.73 -15.53 4.33
CA SER A 138 -3.59 -16.66 3.91
C SER A 138 -5.05 -16.44 4.31
N LYS A 139 -5.33 -15.87 5.48
CA LYS A 139 -6.67 -15.46 5.90
C LYS A 139 -7.26 -14.39 4.97
N GLY A 140 -6.46 -13.41 4.55
CA GLY A 140 -6.86 -12.39 3.57
C GLY A 140 -7.39 -13.02 2.28
N ILE A 141 -6.65 -13.96 1.70
CA ILE A 141 -7.07 -14.68 0.48
C ILE A 141 -8.40 -15.43 0.64
N LEU A 142 -8.62 -16.09 1.77
CA LEU A 142 -9.90 -16.77 2.05
C LEU A 142 -11.08 -15.78 2.11
N ILE A 143 -10.84 -14.58 2.62
CA ILE A 143 -11.84 -13.50 2.65
C ILE A 143 -12.23 -13.07 1.23
N LEU A 144 -11.29 -13.01 0.28
CA LEU A 144 -11.57 -12.66 -1.11
C LEU A 144 -12.54 -13.65 -1.76
N THR A 145 -12.37 -14.94 -1.49
CA THR A 145 -13.29 -15.98 -1.97
C THR A 145 -14.70 -15.76 -1.42
N GLY A 146 -14.82 -15.43 -0.14
CA GLY A 146 -16.08 -15.09 0.50
C GLY A 146 -16.76 -13.86 -0.11
N TYR A 147 -16.00 -12.82 -0.40
CA TYR A 147 -16.48 -11.61 -1.07
C TYR A 147 -17.02 -11.90 -2.48
N LEU A 148 -16.27 -12.65 -3.29
CA LEU A 148 -16.70 -13.01 -4.64
C LEU A 148 -17.97 -13.85 -4.61
N GLY A 149 -18.04 -14.83 -3.71
CA GLY A 149 -19.22 -15.66 -3.52
C GLY A 149 -20.46 -14.85 -3.14
N GLU A 150 -20.33 -13.98 -2.15
CA GLU A 150 -21.42 -13.11 -1.68
C GLU A 150 -21.90 -12.14 -2.76
N LYS A 151 -20.98 -11.53 -3.52
CA LYS A 151 -21.33 -10.47 -4.47
C LYS A 151 -21.79 -11.01 -5.81
N PHE A 152 -21.22 -12.11 -6.31
CA PHE A 152 -21.38 -12.54 -7.70
C PHE A 152 -21.90 -13.96 -7.90
N ALA A 153 -21.84 -14.84 -6.90
CA ALA A 153 -22.10 -16.27 -7.06
C ALA A 153 -23.32 -16.78 -6.30
N LYS A 154 -24.34 -15.93 -6.05
CA LYS A 154 -25.59 -16.36 -5.41
C LYS A 154 -26.47 -17.18 -6.35
N ASP A 155 -26.42 -16.89 -7.65
CA ASP A 155 -27.31 -17.47 -8.66
C ASP A 155 -26.58 -18.51 -9.53
N MET A 156 -25.28 -18.73 -9.32
CA MET A 156 -24.44 -19.64 -10.11
C MET A 156 -23.23 -20.11 -9.29
N PRO A 157 -22.64 -21.29 -9.61
CA PRO A 157 -21.42 -21.73 -8.98
C PRO A 157 -20.25 -20.81 -9.35
N LEU A 158 -19.33 -20.60 -8.43
CA LEU A 158 -18.06 -19.88 -8.69
C LEU A 158 -17.07 -20.82 -9.39
N SER A 159 -17.24 -20.99 -10.71
CA SER A 159 -16.40 -21.87 -11.55
C SER A 159 -15.14 -21.13 -12.03
N LEU A 160 -14.32 -20.70 -11.07
CA LEU A 160 -13.14 -19.87 -11.25
C LEU A 160 -11.89 -20.60 -10.74
N THR A 161 -10.82 -20.55 -11.50
CA THR A 161 -9.45 -20.65 -10.98
C THR A 161 -8.77 -19.31 -11.20
N ALA A 162 -8.28 -18.71 -10.14
CA ALA A 162 -7.52 -17.47 -10.16
C ALA A 162 -6.15 -17.71 -9.53
N SER A 163 -5.11 -17.12 -10.08
CA SER A 163 -3.77 -17.11 -9.51
C SER A 163 -3.41 -15.68 -9.15
N ILE A 164 -2.99 -15.45 -7.91
CA ILE A 164 -2.49 -14.17 -7.41
C ILE A 164 -1.03 -14.35 -7.03
N CYS A 165 -0.17 -13.39 -7.41
CA CYS A 165 1.26 -13.45 -7.17
C CYS A 165 1.81 -12.07 -6.78
N PHE A 166 2.68 -12.03 -5.78
CA PHE A 166 3.54 -10.90 -5.45
C PHE A 166 4.84 -11.02 -6.22
N GLU A 167 4.90 -10.40 -7.37
CA GLU A 167 6.04 -10.53 -8.29
C GLU A 167 7.36 -10.11 -7.64
N GLN A 168 8.38 -10.93 -7.79
CA GLN A 168 9.73 -10.68 -7.29
C GLN A 168 9.82 -10.48 -5.76
N LEU A 169 8.87 -11.03 -4.99
CA LEU A 169 8.89 -11.03 -3.54
C LEU A 169 9.31 -12.41 -3.02
N TYR A 170 10.58 -12.56 -2.65
CA TYR A 170 11.17 -13.84 -2.25
C TYR A 170 11.41 -13.99 -0.74
N ASN A 171 11.16 -12.94 0.03
CA ASN A 171 11.38 -12.93 1.49
C ASN A 171 10.11 -13.24 2.30
N GLY A 172 9.05 -13.67 1.60
CA GLY A 172 7.76 -13.93 2.21
C GLY A 172 6.92 -12.68 2.46
N VAL A 173 5.62 -12.91 2.65
CA VAL A 173 4.61 -11.89 2.96
C VAL A 173 3.76 -12.35 4.14
N ASP A 174 3.46 -11.45 5.05
CA ASP A 174 2.46 -11.66 6.09
C ASP A 174 1.62 -10.40 6.31
N GLY A 175 0.50 -10.56 7.03
CA GLY A 175 -0.50 -9.50 7.18
C GLY A 175 -1.53 -9.50 6.04
N ASP A 176 -2.71 -8.99 6.35
CA ASP A 176 -3.84 -8.90 5.43
C ASP A 176 -3.94 -7.53 4.73
N SER A 177 -2.95 -6.66 4.93
CA SER A 177 -2.96 -5.26 4.45
C SER A 177 -2.89 -5.10 2.93
N ALA A 178 -2.65 -6.19 2.18
CA ALA A 178 -2.66 -6.22 0.73
C ALA A 178 -3.97 -6.81 0.16
N SER A 179 -4.87 -7.34 0.99
CA SER A 179 -6.05 -8.08 0.50
C SER A 179 -6.98 -7.24 -0.38
N SER A 180 -7.12 -5.93 -0.13
CA SER A 180 -7.84 -5.06 -1.06
C SER A 180 -7.12 -4.89 -2.39
N THR A 181 -5.79 -4.83 -2.37
CA THR A 181 -4.96 -4.70 -3.57
C THR A 181 -5.07 -5.92 -4.47
N GLU A 182 -5.01 -7.11 -3.88
CA GLU A 182 -5.20 -8.39 -4.55
C GLU A 182 -6.60 -8.48 -5.18
N LEU A 183 -7.62 -8.03 -4.44
CA LEU A 183 -8.98 -8.00 -4.95
C LEU A 183 -9.14 -7.05 -6.14
N TYR A 184 -8.52 -5.87 -6.13
CA TYR A 184 -8.54 -4.96 -7.27
C TYR A 184 -7.88 -5.57 -8.51
N ALA A 185 -6.72 -6.22 -8.36
CA ALA A 185 -6.07 -6.93 -9.46
C ALA A 185 -6.98 -8.01 -10.05
N LEU A 186 -7.67 -8.77 -9.20
CA LEU A 186 -8.60 -9.81 -9.59
C LEU A 186 -9.83 -9.26 -10.32
N LEU A 187 -10.44 -8.19 -9.79
CA LEU A 187 -11.58 -7.52 -10.43
C LEU A 187 -11.20 -6.91 -11.79
N SER A 188 -10.02 -6.32 -11.90
CA SER A 188 -9.46 -5.83 -13.16
C SER A 188 -9.30 -6.96 -14.19
N ASN A 189 -8.73 -8.09 -13.80
CA ASN A 189 -8.55 -9.22 -14.69
C ASN A 189 -9.90 -9.79 -15.17
N LEU A 190 -10.85 -9.96 -14.25
CA LEU A 190 -12.20 -10.46 -14.57
C LEU A 190 -13.01 -9.51 -15.46
N SER A 191 -12.93 -8.20 -15.21
CA SER A 191 -13.64 -7.20 -16.02
C SER A 191 -12.94 -6.88 -17.34
N GLY A 192 -11.65 -7.18 -17.46
CA GLY A 192 -10.81 -6.75 -18.58
C GLY A 192 -10.47 -5.25 -18.58
N ILE A 193 -10.81 -4.53 -17.53
CA ILE A 193 -10.54 -3.08 -17.40
C ILE A 193 -9.19 -2.85 -16.73
N PRO A 194 -8.32 -2.04 -17.35
CA PRO A 194 -6.99 -1.80 -16.81
C PRO A 194 -7.01 -0.90 -15.57
N ILE A 195 -6.00 -1.07 -14.73
CA ILE A 195 -5.73 -0.26 -13.53
C ILE A 195 -4.59 0.69 -13.81
N SER A 196 -4.72 1.94 -13.35
CA SER A 196 -3.65 2.93 -13.35
C SER A 196 -2.46 2.45 -12.52
N GLN A 197 -1.29 2.33 -13.14
CA GLN A 197 -0.05 1.94 -12.46
C GLN A 197 0.59 3.10 -11.68
N GLY A 198 0.11 4.31 -11.85
CA GLY A 198 0.50 5.48 -11.06
C GLY A 198 -0.08 5.50 -9.65
N ILE A 199 -1.04 4.61 -9.33
CA ILE A 199 -1.68 4.57 -8.01
C ILE A 199 -1.32 3.24 -7.33
N ALA A 200 -0.59 3.34 -6.20
CA ALA A 200 -0.35 2.18 -5.34
C ALA A 200 -1.46 2.05 -4.31
N VAL A 201 -1.66 0.83 -3.81
CA VAL A 201 -2.77 0.53 -2.90
C VAL A 201 -2.29 -0.18 -1.64
N THR A 202 -2.89 0.15 -0.53
CA THR A 202 -2.83 -0.63 0.71
C THR A 202 -4.17 -0.59 1.42
N GLY A 203 -4.58 -1.70 2.00
CA GLY A 203 -5.83 -1.82 2.75
C GLY A 203 -6.19 -3.28 2.97
N SER A 204 -6.73 -3.60 4.14
CA SER A 204 -7.41 -4.86 4.37
C SER A 204 -8.86 -4.75 3.91
N VAL A 205 -9.49 -5.85 3.53
CA VAL A 205 -10.89 -5.90 3.13
C VAL A 205 -11.61 -7.02 3.88
N ASN A 206 -12.88 -6.80 4.22
CA ASN A 206 -13.75 -7.85 4.77
C ASN A 206 -14.62 -8.49 3.68
N GLN A 207 -15.34 -9.55 4.03
CA GLN A 207 -16.23 -10.30 3.11
C GLN A 207 -17.39 -9.45 2.53
N LYS A 208 -17.65 -8.26 3.07
CA LYS A 208 -18.68 -7.33 2.58
C LYS A 208 -18.14 -6.24 1.65
N GLY A 209 -16.82 -6.23 1.43
CA GLY A 209 -16.16 -5.23 0.60
C GLY A 209 -15.87 -3.92 1.31
N GLU A 210 -15.93 -3.90 2.64
CA GLU A 210 -15.53 -2.75 3.45
C GLU A 210 -14.02 -2.77 3.64
N ILE A 211 -13.38 -1.64 3.42
CA ILE A 211 -11.94 -1.43 3.58
C ILE A 211 -11.64 -1.19 5.06
N GLN A 212 -10.60 -1.85 5.55
CA GLN A 212 -10.19 -1.83 6.95
C GLN A 212 -8.80 -1.22 7.12
N ALA A 213 -8.57 -0.57 8.27
CA ALA A 213 -7.31 0.08 8.62
C ALA A 213 -6.12 -0.90 8.65
N ILE A 214 -4.94 -0.36 8.32
CA ILE A 214 -3.67 -1.11 8.28
C ILE A 214 -2.58 -0.35 9.06
N GLY A 215 -1.50 -1.03 9.38
CA GLY A 215 -0.31 -0.44 9.98
C GLY A 215 0.69 0.10 8.95
N GLY A 216 1.57 1.00 9.39
CA GLY A 216 2.66 1.53 8.59
C GLY A 216 2.22 2.37 7.39
N VAL A 217 1.10 3.09 7.50
CA VAL A 217 0.54 3.87 6.37
C VAL A 217 1.49 4.99 5.93
N ASN A 218 2.20 5.61 6.86
CA ASN A 218 3.13 6.69 6.54
C ASN A 218 4.32 6.17 5.73
N GLU A 219 4.96 5.10 6.20
CA GLU A 219 6.08 4.45 5.53
C GLU A 219 5.68 3.96 4.13
N LYS A 220 4.50 3.39 3.98
CA LYS A 220 3.96 2.91 2.71
C LYS A 220 3.77 4.05 1.70
N ILE A 221 3.18 5.17 2.11
CA ILE A 221 2.98 6.34 1.25
C ILE A 221 4.34 6.94 0.85
N GLU A 222 5.22 7.16 1.82
CA GLU A 222 6.55 7.74 1.60
C GLU A 222 7.41 6.86 0.68
N GLY A 223 7.36 5.54 0.88
CA GLY A 223 8.10 4.60 0.04
C GLY A 223 7.67 4.62 -1.42
N PHE A 224 6.36 4.70 -1.71
CA PHE A 224 5.90 4.82 -3.09
C PHE A 224 6.18 6.21 -3.69
N PHE A 225 6.01 7.26 -2.88
CA PHE A 225 6.36 8.62 -3.30
C PHE A 225 7.81 8.75 -3.74
N GLU A 226 8.76 8.17 -3.00
CA GLU A 226 10.18 8.19 -3.37
C GLU A 226 10.43 7.49 -4.71
N ILE A 227 9.75 6.38 -5.00
CA ILE A 227 9.86 5.70 -6.30
C ILE A 227 9.25 6.55 -7.42
N CYS A 228 8.09 7.17 -7.19
CA CYS A 228 7.50 8.09 -8.17
C CYS A 228 8.41 9.30 -8.44
N LYS A 229 9.00 9.88 -7.40
CA LYS A 229 9.96 10.98 -7.50
C LYS A 229 11.20 10.58 -8.30
N LEU A 230 11.75 9.38 -8.04
CA LEU A 230 12.90 8.84 -8.76
C LEU A 230 12.63 8.68 -10.25
N LYS A 231 11.43 8.22 -10.63
CA LYS A 231 11.03 8.00 -12.01
C LYS A 231 10.46 9.25 -12.69
N GLY A 232 10.16 10.29 -11.93
CA GLY A 232 9.54 11.54 -12.35
C GLY A 232 8.09 11.67 -11.91
N LEU A 233 7.78 12.73 -11.16
CA LEU A 233 6.40 13.03 -10.74
C LEU A 233 5.60 13.57 -11.92
N THR A 234 4.53 12.88 -12.29
CA THR A 234 3.64 13.26 -13.41
C THR A 234 2.45 14.12 -12.98
N GLY A 235 2.14 14.13 -11.69
CA GLY A 235 0.94 14.78 -11.15
C GLY A 235 -0.31 13.87 -11.12
N ASN A 236 -0.20 12.63 -11.64
CA ASN A 236 -1.29 11.64 -11.61
C ASN A 236 -1.02 10.48 -10.66
N GLN A 237 0.13 10.51 -9.98
CA GLN A 237 0.55 9.46 -9.07
C GLN A 237 -0.01 9.67 -7.67
N GLY A 238 -0.21 8.56 -6.95
CA GLY A 238 -0.76 8.63 -5.60
C GLY A 238 -0.84 7.28 -4.91
N VAL A 239 -1.43 7.29 -3.73
CA VAL A 239 -1.69 6.10 -2.92
C VAL A 239 -3.14 6.07 -2.49
N LEU A 240 -3.78 4.91 -2.65
CA LEU A 240 -5.10 4.61 -2.15
C LEU A 240 -4.98 3.91 -0.80
N ILE A 241 -5.62 4.49 0.22
CA ILE A 241 -5.55 4.04 1.61
C ILE A 241 -6.94 3.86 2.24
N PRO A 242 -7.05 3.09 3.33
CA PRO A 242 -8.29 3.04 4.11
C PRO A 242 -8.63 4.41 4.73
N LYS A 243 -9.90 4.81 4.66
CA LYS A 243 -10.36 6.09 5.24
C LYS A 243 -10.06 6.20 6.73
N GLN A 244 -10.09 5.10 7.46
CA GLN A 244 -9.76 5.05 8.88
C GLN A 244 -8.31 5.44 9.18
N ASN A 245 -7.38 5.27 8.21
CA ASN A 245 -5.98 5.63 8.37
C ASN A 245 -5.70 7.14 8.21
N ILE A 246 -6.67 7.97 7.86
CA ILE A 246 -6.49 9.43 7.80
C ILE A 246 -5.99 10.00 9.13
N GLN A 247 -6.44 9.45 10.26
CA GLN A 247 -6.00 9.87 11.59
C GLN A 247 -4.55 9.50 11.91
N ASN A 248 -3.97 8.56 11.17
CA ASN A 248 -2.59 8.07 11.36
C ASN A 248 -1.57 8.85 10.52
N LEU A 249 -2.03 9.68 9.57
CA LEU A 249 -1.15 10.40 8.65
C LEU A 249 -0.30 11.43 9.39
N ASN A 250 1.03 11.24 9.29
CA ASN A 250 2.06 12.14 9.73
C ASN A 250 3.25 12.00 8.79
N LEU A 251 3.10 12.57 7.59
CA LEU A 251 3.99 12.38 6.46
C LEU A 251 5.16 13.35 6.48
N ASP A 252 6.26 12.96 5.85
CA ASP A 252 7.41 13.84 5.61
C ASP A 252 6.99 15.10 4.84
N ASP A 253 7.60 16.24 5.15
CA ASP A 253 7.29 17.56 4.59
C ASP A 253 7.32 17.58 3.05
N GLU A 254 8.19 16.80 2.45
CA GLU A 254 8.31 16.71 0.99
C GLU A 254 7.05 16.11 0.37
N VAL A 255 6.51 15.05 0.95
CA VAL A 255 5.24 14.45 0.51
C VAL A 255 4.10 15.44 0.68
N VAL A 256 4.03 16.09 1.85
CA VAL A 256 2.99 17.11 2.14
C VAL A 256 3.05 18.25 1.11
N LYS A 257 4.24 18.73 0.76
CA LYS A 257 4.43 19.77 -0.27
C LYS A 257 4.00 19.29 -1.65
N ALA A 258 4.34 18.05 -2.02
CA ALA A 258 3.94 17.46 -3.30
C ALA A 258 2.42 17.34 -3.41
N VAL A 259 1.74 16.90 -2.34
CA VAL A 259 0.28 16.80 -2.28
C VAL A 259 -0.37 18.19 -2.38
N LYS A 260 0.09 19.17 -1.61
CA LYS A 260 -0.40 20.56 -1.69
C LYS A 260 -0.27 21.17 -3.08
N ASN A 261 0.77 20.81 -3.81
CA ASN A 261 1.05 21.29 -5.16
C ASN A 261 0.38 20.46 -6.27
N GLY A 262 -0.46 19.48 -5.93
CA GLY A 262 -1.12 18.61 -6.90
C GLY A 262 -0.18 17.71 -7.70
N LYS A 263 1.01 17.42 -7.17
CA LYS A 263 2.01 16.56 -7.81
C LYS A 263 1.95 15.10 -7.37
N PHE A 264 1.26 14.84 -6.27
CA PHE A 264 1.03 13.53 -5.71
C PHE A 264 -0.32 13.52 -4.99
N HIS A 265 -0.99 12.37 -4.87
CA HIS A 265 -2.34 12.29 -4.34
C HIS A 265 -2.47 11.20 -3.29
N ILE A 266 -3.38 11.41 -2.33
CA ILE A 266 -3.77 10.41 -1.34
C ILE A 266 -5.28 10.24 -1.43
N TYR A 267 -5.72 9.03 -1.80
CA TYR A 267 -7.11 8.67 -1.96
C TYR A 267 -7.56 7.84 -0.77
N ALA A 268 -8.53 8.31 -0.01
CA ALA A 268 -9.06 7.62 1.16
C ALA A 268 -10.42 7.02 0.85
N VAL A 269 -10.53 5.68 0.95
CA VAL A 269 -11.71 4.91 0.56
C VAL A 269 -12.27 4.07 1.71
N SER A 270 -13.55 3.81 1.67
CA SER A 270 -14.26 2.98 2.65
C SER A 270 -14.69 1.63 2.08
N THR A 271 -14.81 1.52 0.76
CA THR A 271 -15.30 0.31 0.07
C THR A 271 -14.45 -0.05 -1.14
N ILE A 272 -14.52 -1.32 -1.55
CA ILE A 272 -13.89 -1.79 -2.80
C ILE A 272 -14.46 -1.05 -4.01
N ASP A 273 -15.74 -0.75 -4.02
CA ASP A 273 -16.39 -0.06 -5.15
C ASP A 273 -15.83 1.37 -5.34
N GLU A 274 -15.65 2.14 -4.23
CA GLU A 274 -14.99 3.45 -4.31
C GLU A 274 -13.56 3.36 -4.87
N GLY A 275 -12.80 2.35 -4.44
CA GLY A 275 -11.40 2.20 -4.85
C GLY A 275 -11.25 1.79 -6.31
N ILE A 276 -12.06 0.85 -6.80
CA ILE A 276 -11.96 0.39 -8.19
C ILE A 276 -12.31 1.51 -9.19
N GLU A 277 -13.27 2.40 -8.84
CA GLU A 277 -13.60 3.57 -9.64
C GLU A 277 -12.41 4.53 -9.79
N ILE A 278 -11.68 4.78 -8.68
CA ILE A 278 -10.48 5.63 -8.71
C ILE A 278 -9.37 5.00 -9.56
N LEU A 279 -9.19 3.69 -9.43
CA LEU A 279 -8.11 2.96 -10.09
C LEU A 279 -8.32 2.78 -11.59
N THR A 280 -9.57 2.72 -12.04
CA THR A 280 -9.93 2.40 -13.44
C THR A 280 -10.59 3.55 -14.18
N GLY A 281 -11.15 4.54 -13.47
CA GLY A 281 -11.99 5.58 -14.05
C GLY A 281 -13.35 5.09 -14.52
N VAL A 282 -13.72 3.82 -14.25
CA VAL A 282 -14.98 3.20 -14.65
C VAL A 282 -15.86 2.98 -13.42
N PRO A 283 -17.15 3.32 -13.46
CA PRO A 283 -18.07 3.10 -12.34
C PRO A 283 -18.11 1.63 -11.89
N ALA A 284 -18.07 1.39 -10.59
CA ALA A 284 -18.22 0.05 -10.03
C ALA A 284 -19.58 -0.55 -10.35
N GLY A 285 -20.64 0.22 -10.15
CA GLY A 285 -22.03 -0.14 -10.50
C GLY A 285 -22.54 -1.39 -9.79
N LYS A 286 -23.47 -2.08 -10.46
CA LYS A 286 -24.06 -3.34 -10.00
C LYS A 286 -24.03 -4.38 -11.13
N LYS A 287 -24.26 -5.66 -10.79
CA LYS A 287 -24.22 -6.79 -11.75
C LYS A 287 -25.19 -6.66 -12.93
N ASP A 288 -26.23 -5.87 -12.78
CA ASP A 288 -27.32 -5.63 -13.75
C ASP A 288 -27.20 -4.29 -14.50
N ILE A 289 -26.14 -3.50 -14.25
CA ILE A 289 -25.91 -2.20 -14.92
C ILE A 289 -24.79 -2.36 -15.96
N PRO A 290 -25.12 -2.45 -17.26
CA PRO A 290 -24.11 -2.63 -18.31
C PRO A 290 -23.06 -1.51 -18.33
N GLY A 291 -21.83 -1.85 -18.70
CA GLY A 291 -20.72 -0.90 -18.78
C GLY A 291 -20.05 -0.58 -17.43
N THR A 292 -20.43 -1.26 -16.36
CA THR A 292 -19.82 -1.12 -15.03
C THR A 292 -18.93 -2.31 -14.70
N ILE A 293 -17.96 -2.10 -13.81
CA ILE A 293 -17.00 -3.15 -13.40
C ILE A 293 -17.74 -4.39 -12.88
N ASN A 294 -18.71 -4.22 -11.97
CA ASN A 294 -19.41 -5.33 -11.36
C ASN A 294 -20.27 -6.12 -12.37
N ALA A 295 -20.81 -5.46 -13.40
CA ALA A 295 -21.53 -6.15 -14.48
C ALA A 295 -20.57 -6.98 -15.35
N MET A 296 -19.43 -6.41 -15.73
CA MET A 296 -18.42 -7.13 -16.54
C MET A 296 -17.84 -8.32 -15.79
N VAL A 297 -17.52 -8.18 -14.49
CA VAL A 297 -17.09 -9.28 -13.63
C VAL A 297 -18.15 -10.38 -13.57
N TYR A 298 -19.41 -10.01 -13.37
CA TYR A 298 -20.51 -10.97 -13.29
C TYR A 298 -20.69 -11.76 -14.61
N GLU A 299 -20.68 -11.08 -15.76
CA GLU A 299 -20.78 -11.75 -17.05
C GLU A 299 -19.58 -12.68 -17.30
N LYS A 300 -18.36 -12.28 -16.92
CA LYS A 300 -17.17 -13.14 -17.04
C LYS A 300 -17.27 -14.41 -16.18
N LEU A 301 -17.71 -14.28 -14.95
CA LEU A 301 -17.92 -15.42 -14.07
C LEU A 301 -19.04 -16.33 -14.58
N LYS A 302 -20.08 -15.78 -15.21
CA LYS A 302 -21.17 -16.53 -15.85
C LYS A 302 -20.68 -17.31 -17.09
N GLU A 303 -19.77 -16.73 -17.89
CA GLU A 303 -19.09 -17.45 -18.98
C GLU A 303 -18.32 -18.66 -18.42
N TYR A 304 -17.54 -18.47 -17.35
CA TYR A 304 -16.79 -19.57 -16.71
C TYR A 304 -17.72 -20.66 -16.15
N ALA A 305 -18.85 -20.27 -15.52
CA ALA A 305 -19.84 -21.21 -15.02
C ALA A 305 -20.52 -22.03 -16.12
N LYS A 306 -20.73 -21.44 -17.31
CA LYS A 306 -21.26 -22.18 -18.48
C LYS A 306 -20.22 -23.15 -19.02
N ALA A 307 -18.99 -22.70 -19.27
CA ALA A 307 -17.91 -23.57 -19.78
C ALA A 307 -17.63 -24.77 -18.87
N SER A 308 -17.74 -24.60 -17.54
CA SER A 308 -17.54 -25.69 -16.57
C SER A 308 -18.70 -26.70 -16.49
N LYS A 309 -19.85 -26.44 -17.14
CA LYS A 309 -20.97 -27.40 -17.20
C LYS A 309 -20.88 -28.30 -18.43
N ASP A 310 -20.14 -27.86 -19.44
CA ASP A 310 -19.96 -28.59 -20.71
C ASP A 310 -18.77 -29.58 -20.64
N GLU A 311 -18.03 -29.58 -19.52
CA GLU A 311 -17.02 -30.59 -19.13
C GLU A 311 -17.62 -31.62 -18.13
#